data_07eb0022d7c95e6ae0739d117a47f239
#
_entry.id   07eb0022d7c95e6ae0739d117a47f239
#
_cell.length_a   1.000
_cell.length_b   1.000
_cell.length_c   1.000
_cell.angle_alpha   90.00
_cell.angle_beta   90.00
_cell.angle_gamma   90.00
#
_symmetry.space_group_name_H-M   'P 1'
#
loop_
_entity.id
_entity.type
_entity.pdbx_description
1 polymer ?
#
loop_
_entity_poly.entity_id
_entity_poly.type
_entity_poly.pdbx_seq_one_letter_code
_entity_poly.pdbx_strand_id
1 'polypeptide(L)'
;MTTEWTVVAAAEQFTLDARNAGELTFTVSNPGAAPDTVVFDVAPGEGSQRAWFTVAEPQRVVPGQGSVSVLVRLAVPAGTPPRRYDMTGFAYSANTAPEESSRSSGRVTYDVRAVVAPKRSPWPWLAAAAVLLLVVTGVVVWLVTRGPDAPPTPQARPVSVEAETLVAGAEVTSKTAAKAEVVAQDNCCGVAWSGDKQLFFLGKAVGDRVTVRVDLPADGTWRFATVRTTAPDYANTIWLVDGRQVGDTFFGFSPTVAITDEAAVATLELARGAHELTLVAVSKTQGTDSYFAGVDLVRFTPVGQP
;
A
#
# COMPACT_ATOMS: atom_id res chain seq x y z
N MET A 1 17.45 -32.87 10.12
CA MET A 1 18.15 -31.85 10.94
C MET A 1 17.34 -30.58 10.81
N THR A 2 16.66 -30.17 11.87
CA THR A 2 15.88 -28.92 11.91
C THR A 2 16.88 -27.77 11.88
N THR A 3 16.76 -26.89 10.90
CA THR A 3 17.56 -25.65 10.83
C THR A 3 17.14 -24.74 11.96
N GLU A 4 18.02 -24.48 12.92
CA GLU A 4 17.75 -23.55 14.02
C GLU A 4 18.07 -22.12 13.56
N TRP A 5 17.07 -21.35 13.18
CA TRP A 5 17.24 -19.92 12.87
C TRP A 5 17.84 -19.15 14.04
N THR A 6 18.63 -18.14 13.74
CA THR A 6 19.06 -17.16 14.75
C THR A 6 18.43 -15.82 14.41
N VAL A 7 17.75 -15.21 15.37
CA VAL A 7 17.09 -13.90 15.22
C VAL A 7 17.69 -12.93 16.22
N VAL A 8 18.22 -11.82 15.75
CA VAL A 8 18.86 -10.81 16.59
C VAL A 8 18.30 -9.44 16.25
N ALA A 9 17.83 -8.71 17.25
CA ALA A 9 17.46 -7.30 17.10
C ALA A 9 18.73 -6.41 17.08
N ALA A 10 18.72 -5.37 16.29
CA ALA A 10 19.82 -4.39 16.24
C ALA A 10 20.00 -3.64 17.57
N ALA A 11 18.95 -3.57 18.40
CA ALA A 11 18.99 -2.99 19.74
C ALA A 11 17.94 -3.64 20.64
N GLU A 12 18.23 -3.77 21.95
CA GLU A 12 17.30 -4.25 22.97
C GLU A 12 16.30 -3.15 23.40
N GLN A 13 16.66 -1.91 23.13
CA GLN A 13 15.80 -0.74 23.34
C GLN A 13 15.99 0.24 22.19
N PHE A 14 14.89 0.80 21.69
CA PHE A 14 14.95 1.83 20.66
C PHE A 14 14.04 3.02 21.00
N THR A 15 14.36 4.17 20.42
CA THR A 15 13.68 5.43 20.70
C THR A 15 12.68 5.74 19.60
N LEU A 16 11.47 6.12 19.99
CA LEU A 16 10.45 6.64 19.09
C LEU A 16 10.62 8.14 18.88
N ASP A 17 10.21 8.63 17.72
CA ASP A 17 10.17 10.04 17.39
C ASP A 17 9.05 10.78 18.16
N ALA A 18 8.90 12.09 17.89
CA ALA A 18 7.87 12.92 18.52
C ALA A 18 6.42 12.51 18.18
N ARG A 19 6.23 11.66 17.16
CA ARG A 19 4.93 11.11 16.76
C ARG A 19 4.70 9.70 17.26
N ASN A 20 5.59 9.20 18.14
CA ASN A 20 5.65 7.83 18.60
C ASN A 20 5.78 6.80 17.44
N ALA A 21 6.55 7.16 16.43
CA ALA A 21 6.95 6.26 15.34
C ALA A 21 8.44 5.94 15.41
N GLY A 22 8.84 4.79 14.88
CA GLY A 22 10.24 4.36 14.86
C GLY A 22 10.46 3.16 13.96
N GLU A 23 11.73 2.85 13.72
CA GLU A 23 12.15 1.72 12.91
C GLU A 23 13.20 0.91 13.66
N LEU A 24 13.14 -0.41 13.54
CA LEU A 24 14.13 -1.32 14.08
C LEU A 24 14.43 -2.44 13.07
N THR A 25 15.71 -2.75 12.91
CA THR A 25 16.17 -3.83 12.05
C THR A 25 16.43 -5.10 12.87
N PHE A 26 16.00 -6.23 12.33
CA PHE A 26 16.34 -7.55 12.84
C PHE A 26 17.23 -8.28 11.83
N THR A 27 18.21 -9.02 12.31
CA THR A 27 19.02 -9.91 11.49
C THR A 27 18.54 -11.33 11.71
N VAL A 28 18.19 -12.01 10.63
CA VAL A 28 17.79 -13.42 10.63
C VAL A 28 18.87 -14.22 9.90
N SER A 29 19.46 -15.19 10.58
CA SER A 29 20.54 -16.02 10.04
C SER A 29 20.10 -17.46 9.88
N ASN A 30 20.48 -18.05 8.76
CA ASN A 30 20.30 -19.48 8.45
C ASN A 30 21.63 -20.23 8.71
N PRO A 31 21.76 -20.96 9.80
CA PRO A 31 22.97 -21.76 10.07
C PRO A 31 23.03 -23.05 9.24
N GLY A 32 21.96 -23.43 8.56
CA GLY A 32 21.92 -24.58 7.66
C GLY A 32 22.82 -24.39 6.43
N ALA A 33 23.26 -25.48 5.83
CA ALA A 33 24.07 -25.45 4.61
C ALA A 33 23.28 -25.13 3.33
N ALA A 34 21.98 -25.39 3.33
CA ALA A 34 21.07 -25.12 2.20
C ALA A 34 20.30 -23.82 2.37
N PRO A 35 19.97 -23.12 1.27
CA PRO A 35 19.05 -21.98 1.31
C PRO A 35 17.67 -22.42 1.85
N ASP A 36 17.03 -21.57 2.63
CA ASP A 36 15.67 -21.80 3.11
C ASP A 36 14.88 -20.49 3.10
N THR A 37 13.55 -20.59 3.00
CA THR A 37 12.66 -19.45 3.02
C THR A 37 12.21 -19.20 4.46
N VAL A 38 12.56 -18.03 4.99
CA VAL A 38 12.14 -17.58 6.32
C VAL A 38 10.90 -16.72 6.23
N VAL A 39 10.00 -16.90 7.19
CA VAL A 39 8.92 -15.96 7.51
C VAL A 39 9.27 -15.27 8.82
N PHE A 40 9.28 -13.94 8.81
CA PHE A 40 9.53 -13.12 9.99
C PHE A 40 8.25 -12.38 10.40
N ASP A 41 7.96 -12.38 11.70
CA ASP A 41 6.86 -11.62 12.25
C ASP A 41 7.21 -11.03 13.63
N VAL A 42 6.31 -10.19 14.17
CA VAL A 42 6.47 -9.53 15.47
C VAL A 42 5.34 -9.93 16.39
N ALA A 43 5.71 -10.47 17.55
CA ALA A 43 4.80 -10.69 18.67
C ALA A 43 4.75 -9.41 19.53
N PRO A 44 3.59 -8.76 19.67
CA PRO A 44 3.44 -7.62 20.57
C PRO A 44 3.54 -8.10 22.03
N GLY A 45 4.22 -7.34 22.88
CA GLY A 45 4.24 -7.54 24.31
C GLY A 45 3.00 -6.96 25.01
N GLU A 46 3.03 -6.91 26.35
CA GLU A 46 1.89 -6.48 27.15
C GLU A 46 1.42 -5.05 26.80
N GLY A 47 0.17 -4.93 26.35
CA GLY A 47 -0.47 -3.68 25.95
C GLY A 47 -0.05 -3.13 24.58
N SER A 48 0.89 -3.76 23.89
CA SER A 48 1.17 -3.52 22.49
C SER A 48 0.13 -4.21 21.61
N GLN A 49 -0.04 -3.73 20.38
CA GLN A 49 -0.95 -4.35 19.41
C GLN A 49 -0.21 -4.68 18.12
N ARG A 50 -0.54 -5.83 17.52
CA ARG A 50 0.08 -6.27 16.25
C ARG A 50 -0.06 -5.23 15.14
N ALA A 51 -1.17 -4.52 15.11
CA ALA A 51 -1.46 -3.47 14.12
C ALA A 51 -0.51 -2.26 14.18
N TRP A 52 0.27 -2.08 15.25
CA TRP A 52 1.27 -1.01 15.35
C TRP A 52 2.53 -1.32 14.56
N PHE A 53 2.77 -2.59 14.20
CA PHE A 53 3.99 -3.06 13.57
C PHE A 53 3.75 -3.41 12.10
N THR A 54 4.58 -2.86 11.24
CA THR A 54 4.64 -3.21 9.81
C THR A 54 6.00 -3.83 9.53
N VAL A 55 6.00 -5.05 9.03
CA VAL A 55 7.20 -5.75 8.60
C VAL A 55 7.35 -5.55 7.10
N ALA A 56 8.46 -4.92 6.68
CA ALA A 56 8.80 -4.84 5.28
C ALA A 56 9.31 -6.21 4.81
N GLU A 57 8.71 -6.78 3.79
CA GLU A 57 9.11 -8.07 3.22
C GLU A 57 9.19 -9.20 4.28
N PRO A 58 8.04 -9.64 4.82
CA PRO A 58 8.00 -10.61 5.91
C PRO A 58 8.50 -12.01 5.51
N GLN A 59 8.59 -12.31 4.22
CA GLN A 59 9.07 -13.59 3.73
C GLN A 59 10.27 -13.38 2.79
N ARG A 60 11.38 -14.07 3.07
CA ARG A 60 12.63 -13.95 2.30
C ARG A 60 13.36 -15.29 2.20
N VAL A 61 14.09 -15.46 1.09
CA VAL A 61 15.05 -16.57 0.96
C VAL A 61 16.35 -16.16 1.63
N VAL A 62 16.82 -16.98 2.58
CA VAL A 62 18.09 -16.79 3.26
C VAL A 62 19.06 -17.87 2.75
N PRO A 63 20.21 -17.49 2.15
CA PRO A 63 21.22 -18.46 1.73
C PRO A 63 21.68 -19.35 2.88
N GLY A 64 22.15 -20.55 2.56
CA GLY A 64 22.80 -21.40 3.56
C GLY A 64 23.98 -20.68 4.17
N GLN A 65 24.15 -20.74 5.50
CA GLN A 65 25.13 -20.00 6.28
C GLN A 65 25.13 -18.48 6.07
N GLY A 66 24.03 -17.94 5.53
CA GLY A 66 23.81 -16.52 5.28
C GLY A 66 22.84 -15.86 6.25
N SER A 67 22.67 -14.56 6.10
CA SER A 67 21.72 -13.78 6.88
C SER A 67 21.04 -12.70 6.04
N VAL A 68 19.85 -12.28 6.47
CA VAL A 68 19.10 -11.17 5.90
C VAL A 68 18.68 -10.20 6.98
N SER A 69 18.55 -8.92 6.60
CA SER A 69 18.04 -7.89 7.49
C SER A 69 16.57 -7.65 7.20
N VAL A 70 15.74 -7.63 8.24
CA VAL A 70 14.30 -7.36 8.17
C VAL A 70 14.03 -6.06 8.90
N LEU A 71 13.42 -5.11 8.22
CA LEU A 71 13.01 -3.82 8.79
C LEU A 71 11.60 -3.91 9.34
N VAL A 72 11.46 -3.54 10.61
CA VAL A 72 10.16 -3.38 11.29
C VAL A 72 9.91 -1.90 11.54
N ARG A 73 8.78 -1.40 11.08
CA ARG A 73 8.28 -0.06 11.37
C ARG A 73 7.24 -0.14 12.47
N LEU A 74 7.37 0.73 13.45
CA LEU A 74 6.41 0.89 14.53
C LEU A 74 5.74 2.26 14.42
N ALA A 75 4.40 2.28 14.47
CA ALA A 75 3.60 3.49 14.55
C ALA A 75 2.54 3.32 15.64
N VAL A 76 2.75 3.98 16.78
CA VAL A 76 1.84 3.87 17.92
C VAL A 76 0.71 4.90 17.78
N PRO A 77 -0.57 4.49 17.85
CA PRO A 77 -1.70 5.41 17.73
C PRO A 77 -1.69 6.52 18.78
N ALA A 78 -2.18 7.70 18.39
CA ALA A 78 -2.38 8.81 19.32
C ALA A 78 -3.36 8.41 20.43
N GLY A 79 -3.07 8.85 21.68
CA GLY A 79 -3.87 8.50 22.83
C GLY A 79 -3.47 7.19 23.54
N THR A 80 -2.49 6.47 23.02
CA THR A 80 -1.88 5.34 23.73
C THR A 80 -1.24 5.82 25.04
N PRO A 81 -1.49 5.16 26.19
CA PRO A 81 -0.92 5.57 27.47
C PRO A 81 0.61 5.64 27.42
N PRO A 82 1.21 6.73 27.96
CA PRO A 82 2.66 6.87 27.99
C PRO A 82 3.26 5.91 29.00
N ARG A 83 3.98 4.93 28.53
CA ARG A 83 4.71 3.93 29.33
C ARG A 83 5.72 3.19 28.45
N ARG A 84 6.49 2.32 29.10
CA ARG A 84 7.33 1.36 28.38
C ARG A 84 6.50 0.19 27.90
N TYR A 85 6.72 -0.16 26.65
CA TYR A 85 6.14 -1.30 25.94
C TYR A 85 7.25 -2.21 25.44
N ASP A 86 6.88 -3.39 25.02
CA ASP A 86 7.83 -4.33 24.43
C ASP A 86 7.23 -5.09 23.25
N MET A 87 8.14 -5.69 22.50
CA MET A 87 7.85 -6.59 21.38
C MET A 87 8.93 -7.66 21.29
N THR A 88 8.65 -8.72 20.54
CA THR A 88 9.63 -9.77 20.21
C THR A 88 9.54 -10.09 18.73
N GLY A 89 10.65 -10.01 18.02
CA GLY A 89 10.75 -10.51 16.64
C GLY A 89 10.90 -12.03 16.65
N PHE A 90 10.24 -12.73 15.75
CA PHE A 90 10.42 -14.17 15.60
C PHE A 90 10.44 -14.57 14.13
N ALA A 91 11.15 -15.64 13.85
CA ALA A 91 11.31 -16.18 12.51
C ALA A 91 11.10 -17.70 12.52
N TYR A 92 10.55 -18.23 11.45
CA TYR A 92 10.35 -19.66 11.23
C TYR A 92 10.52 -19.99 9.75
N SER A 93 10.79 -21.26 9.43
CA SER A 93 10.86 -21.73 8.05
C SER A 93 9.44 -21.79 7.43
N ALA A 94 9.30 -21.26 6.21
CA ALA A 94 8.07 -21.41 5.44
C ALA A 94 7.78 -22.87 5.04
N ASN A 95 8.78 -23.76 5.16
CA ASN A 95 8.73 -25.17 4.73
C ASN A 95 8.50 -26.15 5.90
N THR A 96 8.42 -25.64 7.14
CA THR A 96 8.28 -26.47 8.36
C THR A 96 7.22 -25.85 9.26
N ALA A 97 6.56 -26.66 10.08
CA ALA A 97 5.58 -26.16 11.03
C ALA A 97 6.19 -25.09 11.95
N PRO A 98 5.53 -23.93 12.16
CA PRO A 98 6.07 -22.85 12.99
C PRO A 98 6.48 -23.28 14.38
N GLU A 99 5.76 -24.23 14.98
CA GLU A 99 6.02 -24.77 16.31
C GLU A 99 7.37 -25.49 16.41
N GLU A 100 7.86 -26.04 15.31
CA GLU A 100 9.12 -26.79 15.26
C GLU A 100 10.33 -25.92 14.91
N SER A 101 10.13 -24.85 14.16
CA SER A 101 11.21 -24.04 13.58
C SER A 101 11.29 -22.61 14.11
N SER A 102 10.31 -22.14 14.90
CA SER A 102 10.27 -20.77 15.38
C SER A 102 11.40 -20.44 16.36
N ARG A 103 12.06 -19.29 16.13
CA ARG A 103 13.07 -18.71 17.02
C ARG A 103 12.79 -17.22 17.20
N SER A 104 13.07 -16.71 18.39
CA SER A 104 12.81 -15.33 18.76
C SER A 104 14.09 -14.53 19.02
N SER A 105 13.99 -13.21 18.82
CA SER A 105 15.08 -12.26 19.04
C SER A 105 15.36 -11.91 20.51
N GLY A 106 14.53 -12.40 21.42
CA GLY A 106 14.42 -11.81 22.74
C GLY A 106 13.52 -10.58 22.76
N ARG A 107 13.35 -10.01 23.95
CA ARG A 107 12.48 -8.86 24.19
C ARG A 107 13.15 -7.56 23.74
N VAL A 108 12.46 -6.73 23.00
CA VAL A 108 12.87 -5.38 22.63
C VAL A 108 11.90 -4.38 23.22
N THR A 109 12.42 -3.35 23.90
CA THR A 109 11.60 -2.35 24.60
C THR A 109 11.60 -0.99 23.88
N TYR A 110 10.51 -0.24 24.05
CA TYR A 110 10.38 1.13 23.56
C TYR A 110 9.46 1.96 24.48
N ASP A 111 9.77 3.26 24.60
CA ASP A 111 9.03 4.18 25.45
C ASP A 111 8.07 5.02 24.62
N VAL A 112 6.77 4.89 24.87
CA VAL A 112 5.71 5.75 24.33
C VAL A 112 5.61 6.99 25.17
N ARG A 113 5.69 8.16 24.53
CA ARG A 113 5.61 9.47 25.21
C ARG A 113 4.22 10.04 25.09
N ALA A 114 3.81 10.82 26.11
CA ALA A 114 2.60 11.62 26.01
C ALA A 114 2.80 12.64 24.87
N VAL A 115 1.95 12.60 23.87
CA VAL A 115 1.88 13.67 22.88
C VAL A 115 1.23 14.86 23.58
N VAL A 116 2.04 15.82 24.05
CA VAL A 116 1.54 17.04 24.66
C VAL A 116 0.90 17.85 23.54
N ALA A 117 -0.43 17.89 23.51
CA ALA A 117 -1.13 18.86 22.68
C ALA A 117 -0.66 20.27 23.04
N PRO A 118 -0.31 21.12 22.09
CA PRO A 118 0.17 22.46 22.39
C PRO A 118 -0.87 23.19 23.24
N LYS A 119 -0.45 23.64 24.45
CA LYS A 119 -1.29 24.45 25.35
C LYS A 119 -1.75 25.68 24.59
N ARG A 120 -3.03 25.77 24.29
CA ARG A 120 -3.62 26.99 23.74
C ARG A 120 -3.44 28.12 24.77
N SER A 121 -2.55 29.06 24.45
CA SER A 121 -2.34 30.25 25.26
C SER A 121 -3.60 31.12 25.29
N PRO A 122 -4.07 31.62 26.44
CA PRO A 122 -5.27 32.46 26.53
C PRO A 122 -5.06 33.90 26.05
N TRP A 123 -3.90 34.25 25.48
CA TRP A 123 -3.57 35.62 25.02
C TRP A 123 -4.26 36.08 23.70
N PRO A 124 -5.02 35.29 22.94
CA PRO A 124 -5.72 35.85 21.77
C PRO A 124 -6.96 36.70 22.09
N TRP A 125 -7.46 36.75 23.33
CA TRP A 125 -8.70 37.49 23.63
C TRP A 125 -8.53 39.02 23.67
N LEU A 126 -7.33 39.55 23.95
CA LEU A 126 -7.03 40.97 23.89
C LEU A 126 -6.68 41.47 22.49
N ALA A 127 -6.20 40.60 21.62
CA ALA A 127 -6.01 40.91 20.21
C ALA A 127 -7.32 40.85 19.42
N ALA A 128 -8.33 40.13 19.90
CA ALA A 128 -9.61 39.91 19.21
C ALA A 128 -10.47 41.18 19.11
N ALA A 129 -10.37 42.12 20.08
CA ALA A 129 -11.12 43.38 20.05
C ALA A 129 -10.61 44.35 18.97
N ALA A 130 -9.30 44.43 18.77
CA ALA A 130 -8.71 45.28 17.72
C ALA A 130 -8.90 44.67 16.32
N VAL A 131 -8.84 43.34 16.22
CA VAL A 131 -9.08 42.61 14.99
C VAL A 131 -10.55 42.67 14.59
N LEU A 132 -11.52 42.65 15.55
CA LEU A 132 -12.94 42.74 15.24
C LEU A 132 -13.29 44.08 14.55
N LEU A 133 -12.65 45.19 14.97
CA LEU A 133 -12.89 46.51 14.35
C LEU A 133 -12.29 46.60 12.95
N LEU A 134 -11.11 46.00 12.72
CA LEU A 134 -10.51 45.89 11.38
C LEU A 134 -11.28 44.88 10.50
N VAL A 135 -11.82 43.79 11.07
CA VAL A 135 -12.62 42.82 10.35
C VAL A 135 -13.98 43.41 9.93
N VAL A 136 -14.64 44.18 10.80
CA VAL A 136 -15.90 44.85 10.44
C VAL A 136 -15.70 45.88 9.33
N THR A 137 -14.63 46.67 9.39
CA THR A 137 -14.29 47.62 8.31
C THR A 137 -13.87 46.89 7.04
N GLY A 138 -13.07 45.82 7.18
CA GLY A 138 -12.67 44.96 6.07
C GLY A 138 -13.85 44.21 5.42
N VAL A 139 -14.80 43.73 6.23
CA VAL A 139 -16.03 43.05 5.75
C VAL A 139 -16.96 44.01 5.02
N VAL A 140 -17.11 45.26 5.49
CA VAL A 140 -17.91 46.27 4.78
C VAL A 140 -17.27 46.65 3.45
N VAL A 141 -15.96 46.86 3.39
CA VAL A 141 -15.20 47.10 2.15
C VAL A 141 -15.31 45.87 1.22
N TRP A 142 -15.17 44.67 1.79
CA TRP A 142 -15.24 43.41 1.04
C TRP A 142 -16.66 43.12 0.50
N LEU A 143 -17.72 43.41 1.27
CA LEU A 143 -19.09 43.27 0.79
C LEU A 143 -19.44 44.26 -0.33
N VAL A 144 -18.83 45.46 -0.31
CA VAL A 144 -19.04 46.48 -1.35
C VAL A 144 -18.19 46.20 -2.61
N THR A 145 -17.08 45.48 -2.46
CA THR A 145 -16.17 45.12 -3.57
C THR A 145 -16.36 43.68 -4.08
N ARG A 146 -17.21 42.88 -3.44
CA ARG A 146 -17.55 41.55 -3.96
C ARG A 146 -18.31 41.67 -5.26
N GLY A 147 -17.66 41.26 -6.33
CA GLY A 147 -18.36 40.79 -7.50
C GLY A 147 -19.21 39.55 -7.16
N PRO A 148 -20.20 39.22 -7.96
CA PRO A 148 -21.08 38.08 -7.70
C PRO A 148 -20.23 36.83 -7.35
N ASP A 149 -20.60 36.13 -6.28
CA ASP A 149 -19.92 34.95 -5.79
C ASP A 149 -19.62 34.00 -6.96
N ALA A 150 -18.35 33.62 -7.09
CA ALA A 150 -18.00 32.55 -8.01
C ALA A 150 -18.83 31.31 -7.61
N PRO A 151 -19.46 30.64 -8.57
CA PRO A 151 -20.23 29.45 -8.27
C PRO A 151 -19.34 28.47 -7.49
N PRO A 152 -19.90 27.76 -6.49
CA PRO A 152 -19.11 26.82 -5.70
C PRO A 152 -18.36 25.88 -6.65
N THR A 153 -17.07 25.75 -6.44
CA THR A 153 -16.24 24.84 -7.24
C THR A 153 -16.87 23.46 -7.15
N PRO A 154 -17.25 22.83 -8.27
CA PRO A 154 -17.88 21.53 -8.23
C PRO A 154 -16.97 20.56 -7.47
N GLN A 155 -17.45 20.00 -6.38
CA GLN A 155 -16.73 18.96 -5.66
C GLN A 155 -16.47 17.79 -6.64
N ALA A 156 -15.23 17.44 -6.81
CA ALA A 156 -14.86 16.29 -7.63
C ALA A 156 -15.54 15.04 -7.06
N ARG A 157 -16.26 14.31 -7.91
CA ARG A 157 -16.90 13.04 -7.52
C ARG A 157 -15.94 11.90 -7.74
N PRO A 158 -16.02 10.82 -6.94
CA PRO A 158 -15.26 9.61 -7.23
C PRO A 158 -15.55 9.11 -8.66
N VAL A 159 -14.49 8.68 -9.33
CA VAL A 159 -14.56 8.02 -10.64
C VAL A 159 -14.36 6.53 -10.40
N SER A 160 -15.35 5.73 -10.76
CA SER A 160 -15.31 4.27 -10.66
C SER A 160 -15.56 3.70 -12.04
N VAL A 161 -14.66 2.85 -12.51
CA VAL A 161 -14.71 2.29 -13.86
C VAL A 161 -14.56 0.78 -13.80
N GLU A 162 -15.55 0.05 -14.33
CA GLU A 162 -15.45 -1.38 -14.56
C GLU A 162 -14.35 -1.61 -15.61
N ALA A 163 -13.33 -2.38 -15.25
CA ALA A 163 -12.09 -2.42 -16.03
C ALA A 163 -12.28 -3.05 -17.42
N GLU A 164 -13.21 -3.98 -17.58
CA GLU A 164 -13.55 -4.58 -18.89
C GLU A 164 -14.08 -3.55 -19.88
N THR A 165 -14.68 -2.44 -19.42
CA THR A 165 -15.18 -1.38 -20.32
C THR A 165 -14.03 -0.63 -20.99
N LEU A 166 -12.83 -0.69 -20.42
CA LEU A 166 -11.63 -0.05 -20.96
C LEU A 166 -10.94 -0.88 -22.05
N VAL A 167 -11.31 -2.15 -22.21
CA VAL A 167 -10.68 -3.08 -23.15
C VAL A 167 -10.77 -2.60 -24.61
N ALA A 168 -11.89 -1.99 -25.00
CA ALA A 168 -12.09 -1.51 -26.37
C ALA A 168 -11.10 -0.39 -26.79
N GLY A 169 -10.59 0.37 -25.83
CA GLY A 169 -9.60 1.45 -26.04
C GLY A 169 -8.19 1.10 -25.57
N ALA A 170 -7.95 -0.16 -25.17
CA ALA A 170 -6.69 -0.58 -24.61
C ALA A 170 -5.59 -0.73 -25.67
N GLU A 171 -4.38 -0.31 -25.31
CA GLU A 171 -3.17 -0.50 -26.12
C GLU A 171 -2.31 -1.58 -25.48
N VAL A 172 -1.96 -2.63 -26.25
CA VAL A 172 -1.10 -3.73 -25.77
C VAL A 172 0.28 -3.63 -26.40
N THR A 173 1.30 -3.66 -25.55
CA THR A 173 2.70 -3.71 -25.99
C THR A 173 3.32 -5.04 -25.57
N SER A 174 3.82 -5.80 -26.55
CA SER A 174 4.49 -7.09 -26.34
C SER A 174 5.99 -6.97 -26.48
N LYS A 175 6.74 -7.65 -25.63
CA LYS A 175 8.21 -7.68 -25.63
C LYS A 175 8.81 -8.82 -26.47
N THR A 176 7.97 -9.80 -26.84
CA THR A 176 8.39 -10.96 -27.62
C THR A 176 7.59 -11.09 -28.90
N ALA A 177 7.97 -12.06 -29.77
CA ALA A 177 7.20 -12.41 -30.98
C ALA A 177 5.82 -12.99 -30.64
N ALA A 178 5.67 -13.67 -29.50
CA ALA A 178 4.38 -14.05 -28.97
C ALA A 178 3.65 -12.80 -28.48
N LYS A 179 2.52 -12.49 -29.13
CA LYS A 179 1.77 -11.27 -28.80
C LYS A 179 0.94 -11.45 -27.55
N ALA A 180 1.07 -10.51 -26.64
CA ALA A 180 0.13 -10.34 -25.53
C ALA A 180 -1.20 -9.81 -26.08
N GLU A 181 -2.27 -10.09 -25.36
CA GLU A 181 -3.63 -9.69 -25.72
C GLU A 181 -4.36 -9.16 -24.47
N VAL A 182 -5.45 -8.44 -24.67
CA VAL A 182 -6.38 -8.06 -23.62
C VAL A 182 -7.79 -8.31 -24.08
N VAL A 183 -8.60 -8.90 -23.21
CA VAL A 183 -10.00 -9.23 -23.49
C VAL A 183 -10.88 -8.91 -22.29
N ALA A 184 -12.17 -8.67 -22.53
CA ALA A 184 -13.18 -8.70 -21.48
C ALA A 184 -13.55 -10.17 -21.23
N GLN A 185 -13.18 -10.69 -20.07
CA GLN A 185 -13.45 -12.08 -19.68
C GLN A 185 -14.73 -12.16 -18.86
N ASP A 186 -15.67 -12.99 -19.29
CA ASP A 186 -16.90 -13.27 -18.56
C ASP A 186 -16.63 -14.06 -17.26
N ASN A 187 -17.55 -14.00 -16.30
CA ASN A 187 -17.49 -14.76 -15.06
C ASN A 187 -17.13 -16.22 -15.31
N CYS A 188 -16.13 -16.71 -14.60
CA CYS A 188 -15.69 -18.11 -14.67
C CYS A 188 -15.09 -18.56 -13.33
N CYS A 189 -14.70 -19.82 -13.29
CA CYS A 189 -13.76 -20.34 -12.29
C CYS A 189 -14.25 -20.22 -10.84
N GLY A 190 -15.55 -20.08 -10.63
CA GLY A 190 -16.17 -19.97 -9.31
C GLY A 190 -16.15 -18.56 -8.69
N VAL A 191 -15.74 -17.54 -9.45
CA VAL A 191 -15.76 -16.14 -9.02
C VAL A 191 -16.73 -15.34 -9.89
N ALA A 192 -17.32 -14.29 -9.31
CA ALA A 192 -18.17 -13.33 -9.99
C ALA A 192 -17.55 -11.93 -9.82
N TRP A 193 -17.10 -11.36 -10.94
CA TRP A 193 -16.60 -10.00 -11.00
C TRP A 193 -17.74 -8.99 -11.02
N SER A 194 -17.45 -7.74 -10.65
CA SER A 194 -18.38 -6.63 -10.84
C SER A 194 -18.65 -6.48 -12.35
N GLY A 195 -19.87 -6.09 -12.71
CA GLY A 195 -20.25 -6.05 -14.14
C GLY A 195 -20.24 -7.40 -14.86
N ASP A 196 -20.12 -8.52 -14.15
CA ASP A 196 -20.03 -9.89 -14.67
C ASP A 196 -18.78 -10.19 -15.53
N LYS A 197 -17.79 -9.29 -15.53
CA LYS A 197 -16.58 -9.40 -16.35
C LYS A 197 -15.36 -8.81 -15.64
N GLN A 198 -14.18 -9.10 -16.17
CA GLN A 198 -12.94 -8.41 -15.82
C GLN A 198 -12.16 -8.03 -17.08
N LEU A 199 -11.30 -7.05 -16.98
CA LEU A 199 -10.20 -6.87 -17.92
C LEU A 199 -9.20 -8.00 -17.69
N PHE A 200 -9.04 -8.88 -18.70
CA PHE A 200 -8.09 -9.99 -18.64
C PHE A 200 -6.94 -9.76 -19.60
N PHE A 201 -5.75 -9.55 -19.05
CA PHE A 201 -4.50 -9.36 -19.77
C PHE A 201 -3.77 -10.70 -19.92
N LEU A 202 -3.53 -11.11 -21.16
CA LEU A 202 -2.87 -12.35 -21.54
C LEU A 202 -1.38 -12.09 -21.89
N GLY A 203 -0.62 -11.64 -20.94
CA GLY A 203 0.83 -11.42 -21.09
C GLY A 203 1.56 -12.71 -21.46
N LYS A 204 2.66 -12.58 -22.18
CA LYS A 204 3.52 -13.70 -22.64
C LYS A 204 4.94 -13.61 -22.12
N ALA A 205 5.36 -12.43 -21.65
CA ALA A 205 6.71 -12.21 -21.17
C ALA A 205 6.79 -11.06 -20.14
N VAL A 206 7.88 -11.02 -19.41
CA VAL A 206 8.24 -9.86 -18.57
C VAL A 206 8.34 -8.61 -19.43
N GLY A 207 7.72 -7.53 -18.99
CA GLY A 207 7.65 -6.25 -19.67
C GLY A 207 6.50 -6.11 -20.66
N ASP A 208 5.73 -7.17 -20.92
CA ASP A 208 4.45 -7.05 -21.61
C ASP A 208 3.52 -6.18 -20.76
N ARG A 209 2.71 -5.36 -21.44
CA ARG A 209 1.86 -4.38 -20.75
C ARG A 209 0.60 -4.08 -21.52
N VAL A 210 -0.41 -3.69 -20.78
CA VAL A 210 -1.65 -3.12 -21.30
C VAL A 210 -1.82 -1.72 -20.73
N THR A 211 -2.14 -0.75 -21.61
CA THR A 211 -2.40 0.65 -21.25
C THR A 211 -3.86 0.96 -21.55
N VAL A 212 -4.55 1.52 -20.59
CA VAL A 212 -5.94 1.99 -20.70
C VAL A 212 -6.01 3.45 -20.29
N ARG A 213 -7.11 4.15 -20.63
CA ARG A 213 -7.30 5.57 -20.32
C ARG A 213 -8.51 5.78 -19.41
N VAL A 214 -8.33 6.65 -18.43
CA VAL A 214 -9.40 7.08 -17.52
C VAL A 214 -9.42 8.59 -17.45
N ASP A 215 -10.62 9.19 -17.59
CA ASP A 215 -10.81 10.63 -17.52
C ASP A 215 -11.17 11.07 -16.09
N LEU A 216 -10.41 12.04 -15.56
CA LEU A 216 -10.70 12.68 -14.27
C LEU A 216 -11.43 14.02 -14.48
N PRO A 217 -12.47 14.31 -13.70
CA PRO A 217 -13.33 15.49 -13.90
C PRO A 217 -12.72 16.80 -13.41
N ALA A 218 -11.67 16.76 -12.58
CA ALA A 218 -11.04 17.94 -11.98
C ALA A 218 -9.56 17.69 -11.63
N ASP A 219 -8.80 18.78 -11.49
CA ASP A 219 -7.48 18.76 -10.89
C ASP A 219 -7.58 18.42 -9.41
N GLY A 220 -6.55 17.78 -8.85
CA GLY A 220 -6.44 17.57 -7.40
C GLY A 220 -5.69 16.32 -6.99
N THR A 221 -5.73 16.06 -5.68
CA THR A 221 -5.18 14.86 -5.08
C THR A 221 -6.20 13.73 -5.18
N TRP A 222 -5.81 12.64 -5.81
CA TRP A 222 -6.65 11.47 -6.04
C TRP A 222 -6.06 10.22 -5.40
N ARG A 223 -6.87 9.47 -4.66
CA ARG A 223 -6.54 8.11 -4.22
C ARG A 223 -6.92 7.15 -5.34
N PHE A 224 -5.91 6.53 -5.94
CA PHE A 224 -6.07 5.43 -6.90
C PHE A 224 -6.18 4.11 -6.15
N ALA A 225 -7.20 3.33 -6.43
CA ALA A 225 -7.45 2.00 -5.88
C ALA A 225 -7.92 1.04 -6.97
N THR A 226 -7.72 -0.26 -6.76
CA THR A 226 -8.14 -1.32 -7.69
C THR A 226 -8.68 -2.54 -6.97
N VAL A 227 -9.60 -3.25 -7.63
CA VAL A 227 -9.97 -4.65 -7.34
C VAL A 227 -9.31 -5.52 -8.39
N ARG A 228 -8.61 -6.57 -7.99
CA ARG A 228 -7.86 -7.44 -8.89
C ARG A 228 -8.22 -8.90 -8.68
N THR A 229 -7.83 -9.72 -9.63
CA THR A 229 -7.93 -11.17 -9.53
C THR A 229 -6.55 -11.76 -9.25
N THR A 230 -6.52 -12.80 -8.44
CA THR A 230 -5.37 -13.71 -8.25
C THR A 230 -5.72 -15.09 -8.81
N ALA A 231 -4.74 -15.79 -9.40
CA ALA A 231 -4.94 -17.11 -10.00
C ALA A 231 -3.62 -17.90 -10.09
N PRO A 232 -3.66 -19.22 -10.35
CA PRO A 232 -2.46 -20.05 -10.44
C PRO A 232 -1.49 -19.67 -11.57
N ASP A 233 -1.96 -18.98 -12.59
CA ASP A 233 -1.23 -18.60 -13.79
C ASP A 233 -1.00 -17.08 -13.93
N TYR A 234 -1.25 -16.32 -12.86
CA TYR A 234 -1.13 -14.87 -12.87
C TYR A 234 0.29 -14.41 -12.51
N ALA A 235 0.71 -13.36 -13.22
CA ALA A 235 1.98 -12.68 -13.01
C ALA A 235 1.97 -11.73 -11.81
N ASN A 236 3.17 -11.36 -11.38
CA ASN A 236 3.35 -10.20 -10.53
C ASN A 236 3.38 -8.95 -11.41
N THR A 237 2.64 -7.92 -11.02
CA THR A 237 2.40 -6.74 -11.83
C THR A 237 2.64 -5.45 -11.05
N ILE A 238 2.98 -4.39 -11.79
CA ILE A 238 3.03 -3.01 -11.27
C ILE A 238 2.07 -2.13 -12.08
N TRP A 239 1.67 -1.02 -11.47
CA TRP A 239 0.97 0.04 -12.16
C TRP A 239 1.91 1.19 -12.54
N LEU A 240 1.71 1.73 -13.73
CA LEU A 240 2.20 3.06 -14.08
C LEU A 240 0.99 3.98 -14.31
N VAL A 241 1.08 5.21 -13.81
CA VAL A 241 0.15 6.30 -14.15
C VAL A 241 0.96 7.36 -14.90
N ASP A 242 0.53 7.70 -16.10
CA ASP A 242 1.23 8.62 -17.01
C ASP A 242 2.72 8.27 -17.17
N GLY A 243 3.02 6.98 -17.29
CA GLY A 243 4.37 6.45 -17.46
C GLY A 243 5.22 6.37 -16.19
N ARG A 244 4.73 6.80 -15.02
CA ARG A 244 5.42 6.70 -13.72
C ARG A 244 4.90 5.54 -12.92
N GLN A 245 5.80 4.72 -12.38
CA GLN A 245 5.40 3.64 -11.48
C GLN A 245 4.77 4.21 -10.22
N VAL A 246 3.66 3.58 -9.80
CA VAL A 246 2.90 3.93 -8.59
C VAL A 246 2.59 2.66 -7.79
N GLY A 247 2.65 2.80 -6.47
CA GLY A 247 2.41 1.68 -5.56
C GLY A 247 3.46 0.57 -5.65
N ASP A 248 3.17 -0.52 -4.95
CA ASP A 248 4.02 -1.69 -4.86
C ASP A 248 3.69 -2.74 -5.92
N THR A 249 4.57 -3.74 -6.06
CA THR A 249 4.29 -4.91 -6.87
C THR A 249 3.12 -5.70 -6.30
N PHE A 250 2.14 -5.97 -7.14
CA PHE A 250 1.05 -6.89 -6.82
C PHE A 250 1.46 -8.31 -7.18
N PHE A 251 1.34 -9.22 -6.22
CA PHE A 251 1.62 -10.64 -6.42
C PHE A 251 0.34 -11.34 -6.87
N GLY A 252 0.28 -11.70 -8.17
CA GLY A 252 -0.93 -12.22 -8.79
C GLY A 252 -1.18 -13.71 -8.54
N PHE A 253 -0.18 -14.45 -8.05
CA PHE A 253 -0.32 -15.90 -7.83
C PHE A 253 -1.24 -16.22 -6.64
N SER A 254 -2.16 -17.16 -6.87
CA SER A 254 -2.93 -17.87 -5.84
C SER A 254 -3.21 -19.28 -6.33
N PRO A 255 -3.26 -20.31 -5.47
CA PRO A 255 -3.57 -21.69 -5.90
C PRO A 255 -5.00 -21.82 -6.45
N THR A 256 -5.88 -20.88 -6.18
CA THR A 256 -7.25 -20.80 -6.70
C THR A 256 -7.53 -19.42 -7.24
N VAL A 257 -8.49 -19.32 -8.18
CA VAL A 257 -8.95 -18.00 -8.63
C VAL A 257 -9.70 -17.31 -7.51
N ALA A 258 -9.34 -16.07 -7.22
CA ALA A 258 -9.99 -15.27 -6.20
C ALA A 258 -9.95 -13.77 -6.57
N ILE A 259 -10.98 -13.03 -6.15
CA ILE A 259 -11.06 -11.58 -6.26
C ILE A 259 -10.51 -10.98 -4.96
N THR A 260 -9.67 -9.96 -5.07
CA THR A 260 -9.16 -9.24 -3.90
C THR A 260 -10.19 -8.24 -3.39
N ASP A 261 -10.05 -7.83 -2.14
CA ASP A 261 -10.68 -6.59 -1.69
C ASP A 261 -10.13 -5.38 -2.47
N GLU A 262 -10.89 -4.27 -2.48
CA GLU A 262 -10.41 -3.02 -3.04
C GLU A 262 -9.18 -2.53 -2.25
N ALA A 263 -8.06 -2.41 -2.93
CA ALA A 263 -6.80 -1.99 -2.35
C ALA A 263 -6.33 -0.65 -2.93
N ALA A 264 -5.92 0.28 -2.05
CA ALA A 264 -5.26 1.51 -2.49
C ALA A 264 -3.91 1.17 -3.12
N VAL A 265 -3.66 1.75 -4.29
CA VAL A 265 -2.38 1.64 -5.00
C VAL A 265 -1.49 2.84 -4.67
N ALA A 266 -2.03 4.05 -4.80
CA ALA A 266 -1.29 5.30 -4.55
C ALA A 266 -2.23 6.48 -4.28
N THR A 267 -1.66 7.57 -3.77
CA THR A 267 -2.27 8.90 -3.75
C THR A 267 -1.44 9.81 -4.65
N LEU A 268 -2.08 10.47 -5.61
CA LEU A 268 -1.44 11.16 -6.73
C LEU A 268 -2.04 12.55 -6.93
N GLU A 269 -1.20 13.52 -7.28
CA GLU A 269 -1.64 14.80 -7.83
C GLU A 269 -1.85 14.63 -9.33
N LEU A 270 -3.10 14.71 -9.77
CA LEU A 270 -3.50 14.52 -11.17
C LEU A 270 -4.30 15.71 -11.67
N ALA A 271 -4.08 16.08 -12.93
CA ALA A 271 -4.83 17.12 -13.59
C ALA A 271 -6.21 16.62 -14.02
N ARG A 272 -7.09 17.53 -14.36
CA ARG A 272 -8.31 17.19 -15.09
C ARG A 272 -7.96 16.65 -16.48
N GLY A 273 -8.64 15.60 -16.90
CA GLY A 273 -8.51 15.03 -18.26
C GLY A 273 -8.14 13.56 -18.25
N ALA A 274 -7.65 13.10 -19.41
CA ALA A 274 -7.32 11.70 -19.61
C ALA A 274 -5.95 11.35 -19.01
N HIS A 275 -5.90 10.25 -18.27
CA HIS A 275 -4.69 9.68 -17.69
C HIS A 275 -4.49 8.25 -18.21
N GLU A 276 -3.23 7.90 -18.48
CA GLU A 276 -2.85 6.57 -18.93
C GLU A 276 -2.53 5.68 -17.72
N LEU A 277 -3.26 4.59 -17.61
CA LEU A 277 -3.01 3.53 -16.62
C LEU A 277 -2.38 2.35 -17.34
N THR A 278 -1.15 2.01 -17.01
CA THR A 278 -0.46 0.89 -17.61
C THR A 278 -0.20 -0.21 -16.59
N LEU A 279 -0.72 -1.40 -16.84
CA LEU A 279 -0.42 -2.61 -16.07
C LEU A 279 0.73 -3.34 -16.76
N VAL A 280 1.81 -3.60 -16.03
CA VAL A 280 3.03 -4.23 -16.55
C VAL A 280 3.28 -5.55 -15.83
N ALA A 281 3.49 -6.64 -16.57
CA ALA A 281 3.97 -7.90 -16.01
C ALA A 281 5.48 -7.78 -15.72
N VAL A 282 5.88 -7.90 -14.45
CA VAL A 282 7.28 -7.70 -14.03
C VAL A 282 8.00 -8.98 -13.64
N SER A 283 7.27 -9.97 -13.17
CA SER A 283 7.79 -11.30 -12.82
C SER A 283 6.66 -12.30 -12.72
N LYS A 284 6.98 -13.53 -12.39
CA LYS A 284 5.99 -14.56 -12.03
C LYS A 284 6.50 -15.40 -10.87
N THR A 285 5.61 -16.03 -10.14
CA THR A 285 5.96 -16.99 -9.10
C THR A 285 6.51 -18.27 -9.77
N GLN A 286 7.47 -18.93 -9.14
CA GLN A 286 8.04 -20.17 -9.65
C GLN A 286 6.95 -21.24 -9.82
N GLY A 287 6.93 -21.90 -10.99
CA GLY A 287 5.89 -22.87 -11.35
C GLY A 287 4.71 -22.30 -12.11
N THR A 288 4.65 -21.00 -12.31
CA THR A 288 3.65 -20.34 -13.16
C THR A 288 4.14 -20.27 -14.60
N ASP A 289 3.33 -20.75 -15.57
CA ASP A 289 3.73 -20.79 -16.98
C ASP A 289 3.35 -19.52 -17.77
N SER A 290 2.45 -18.71 -17.23
CA SER A 290 1.87 -17.55 -17.89
C SER A 290 2.20 -16.22 -17.22
N TYR A 291 1.94 -15.12 -17.90
CA TYR A 291 2.08 -13.75 -17.40
C TYR A 291 0.72 -13.04 -17.42
N PHE A 292 -0.34 -13.76 -17.03
CA PHE A 292 -1.70 -13.23 -17.04
C PHE A 292 -1.95 -12.28 -15.88
N ALA A 293 -2.94 -11.41 -16.03
CA ALA A 293 -3.42 -10.56 -14.96
C ALA A 293 -4.88 -10.19 -15.17
N GLY A 294 -5.61 -10.02 -14.07
CA GLY A 294 -7.01 -9.64 -14.08
C GLY A 294 -7.26 -8.39 -13.25
N VAL A 295 -8.04 -7.47 -13.79
CA VAL A 295 -8.51 -6.26 -13.11
C VAL A 295 -10.02 -6.20 -13.22
N ASP A 296 -10.69 -6.14 -12.08
CA ASP A 296 -12.13 -6.03 -11.98
C ASP A 296 -12.55 -4.55 -11.99
N LEU A 297 -11.99 -3.76 -11.08
CA LEU A 297 -12.38 -2.36 -10.88
C LEU A 297 -11.16 -1.43 -10.78
N VAL A 298 -11.31 -0.24 -11.33
CA VAL A 298 -10.41 0.90 -11.15
C VAL A 298 -11.20 2.04 -10.51
N ARG A 299 -10.66 2.61 -9.42
CA ARG A 299 -11.31 3.72 -8.72
C ARG A 299 -10.34 4.86 -8.40
N PHE A 300 -10.80 6.08 -8.66
CA PHE A 300 -10.18 7.31 -8.22
C PHE A 300 -11.12 8.04 -7.26
N THR A 301 -10.67 8.29 -6.04
CA THR A 301 -11.42 9.02 -5.02
C THR A 301 -10.69 10.31 -4.69
N PRO A 302 -11.32 11.49 -4.77
CA PRO A 302 -10.67 12.75 -4.42
C PRO A 302 -10.32 12.76 -2.94
N VAL A 303 -9.12 13.26 -2.59
CA VAL A 303 -8.62 13.35 -1.23
C VAL A 303 -8.52 14.81 -0.83
N GLY A 304 -9.10 15.17 0.31
CA GLY A 304 -8.83 16.47 0.95
C GLY A 304 -9.55 17.68 0.38
N GLN A 305 -10.66 17.50 -0.33
CA GLN A 305 -11.58 18.61 -0.55
C GLN A 305 -12.60 18.65 0.62
N PRO A 306 -12.60 19.73 1.43
CA PRO A 306 -13.52 19.88 2.54
C PRO A 306 -15.00 19.99 2.11
#